data_907c793ad8e7c4434d897e2865cb931f
#
_entry.id   907c793ad8e7c4434d897e2865cb931f
#
_cell.length_a   1.000
_cell.length_b   1.000
_cell.length_c   1.000
_cell.angle_alpha   90.00
_cell.angle_beta   90.00
_cell.angle_gamma   90.00
#
_symmetry.space_group_name_H-M   'P 1'
#
loop_
_entity.id
_entity.type
_entity.pdbx_description
1 polymer ?
#
loop_
_entity_poly.entity_id
_entity_poly.type
_entity_poly.pdbx_seq_one_letter_code
_entity_poly.pdbx_strand_id
1 'polypeptide(L)'
;EVNKSHQKEDLFLWKQADPTVSAAFHYLAAQLYKHERDFANFYKSGILYLAYVDCMTLGEDVAQELAVDLALAALLGENVFNFAEFLAHPISKFISKESKSEFGWLLDMVQVFNDGDLNAYDELCEKYADQLNAQPALVMHERKLREKITILAFLRIVFELPAEKREIELADIAVRTKLSVDGVEFLLMKTLSAGLIEGEIDEVSSKVVVTWAQPRILLKPEIQELADRLDQWIQKVS
;
A
#
# COMPACT_ATOMS: atom_id res chain seq x y z
N GLU A 1 2.07 8.12 -31.21
CA GLU A 1 3.34 8.84 -30.94
C GLU A 1 3.11 10.29 -30.54
N VAL A 2 2.12 11.00 -31.10
CA VAL A 2 1.81 12.40 -30.79
C VAL A 2 1.36 12.58 -29.33
N ASN A 3 0.62 11.63 -28.74
CA ASN A 3 0.14 11.71 -27.34
C ASN A 3 1.26 11.57 -26.29
N LYS A 4 2.37 10.89 -26.63
CA LYS A 4 3.51 10.74 -25.70
C LYS A 4 4.42 11.97 -25.64
N SER A 5 4.44 12.80 -26.70
CA SER A 5 5.21 14.04 -26.72
C SER A 5 4.52 15.13 -25.90
N HIS A 6 3.20 15.27 -25.99
CA HIS A 6 2.43 16.23 -25.18
C HIS A 6 2.51 15.93 -23.68
N GLN A 7 2.42 14.65 -23.29
CA GLN A 7 2.60 14.26 -21.88
C GLN A 7 3.99 14.61 -21.32
N LYS A 8 5.05 14.59 -22.16
CA LYS A 8 6.40 14.98 -21.71
C LYS A 8 6.57 16.50 -21.60
N GLU A 9 5.98 17.25 -22.50
CA GLU A 9 5.98 18.72 -22.43
C GLU A 9 5.14 19.24 -21.26
N ASP A 10 3.98 18.65 -21.04
CA ASP A 10 3.17 18.93 -19.83
C ASP A 10 3.94 18.64 -18.56
N LEU A 11 4.64 17.49 -18.48
CA LEU A 11 5.45 17.10 -17.32
C LEU A 11 6.62 18.10 -17.07
N PHE A 12 7.15 18.72 -18.13
CA PHE A 12 8.24 19.71 -18.03
C PHE A 12 7.72 21.07 -17.54
N LEU A 13 6.55 21.48 -17.98
CA LEU A 13 5.87 22.69 -17.50
C LEU A 13 5.47 22.55 -16.03
N TRP A 14 5.03 21.39 -15.58
CA TRP A 14 4.68 21.12 -14.18
C TRP A 14 5.89 21.16 -13.23
N LYS A 15 7.10 20.79 -13.69
CA LYS A 15 8.32 20.91 -12.89
C LYS A 15 8.76 22.35 -12.59
N GLN A 16 8.25 23.32 -13.35
CA GLN A 16 8.51 24.75 -13.16
C GLN A 16 7.32 25.51 -12.53
N ALA A 17 6.20 24.81 -12.27
CA ALA A 17 5.03 25.42 -11.64
C ALA A 17 5.32 25.81 -10.19
N ASP A 18 4.76 26.93 -9.76
CA ASP A 18 4.79 27.37 -8.36
C ASP A 18 4.19 26.25 -7.48
N PRO A 19 4.83 25.89 -6.36
CA PRO A 19 4.32 24.88 -5.43
C PRO A 19 2.86 25.10 -5.01
N THR A 20 2.43 26.35 -4.91
CA THR A 20 1.04 26.71 -4.58
C THR A 20 0.05 26.31 -5.68
N VAL A 21 0.44 26.47 -6.94
CA VAL A 21 -0.39 26.06 -8.10
C VAL A 21 -0.46 24.55 -8.17
N SER A 22 0.66 23.86 -7.95
CA SER A 22 0.71 22.38 -7.91
C SER A 22 -0.15 21.83 -6.77
N ALA A 23 -0.09 22.43 -5.59
CA ALA A 23 -0.94 22.08 -4.45
C ALA A 23 -2.42 22.25 -4.78
N ALA A 24 -2.81 23.40 -5.34
CA ALA A 24 -4.20 23.67 -5.71
C ALA A 24 -4.72 22.68 -6.76
N PHE A 25 -3.90 22.33 -7.76
CA PHE A 25 -4.25 21.33 -8.77
C PHE A 25 -4.49 19.97 -8.16
N HIS A 26 -3.55 19.46 -7.34
CA HIS A 26 -3.69 18.14 -6.71
C HIS A 26 -4.86 18.09 -5.73
N TYR A 27 -5.15 19.20 -5.04
CA TYR A 27 -6.33 19.31 -4.19
C TYR A 27 -7.63 19.17 -5.00
N LEU A 28 -7.76 19.95 -6.09
CA LEU A 28 -8.94 19.88 -6.96
C LEU A 28 -9.09 18.52 -7.62
N ALA A 29 -7.98 17.92 -8.08
CA ALA A 29 -7.99 16.58 -8.63
C ALA A 29 -8.45 15.55 -7.58
N ALA A 30 -7.97 15.65 -6.34
CA ALA A 30 -8.41 14.80 -5.25
C ALA A 30 -9.93 14.95 -5.01
N GLN A 31 -10.46 16.18 -4.94
CA GLN A 31 -11.90 16.40 -4.76
C GLN A 31 -12.73 15.80 -5.90
N LEU A 32 -12.26 15.89 -7.14
CA LEU A 32 -12.92 15.29 -8.30
C LEU A 32 -12.96 13.76 -8.15
N TYR A 33 -11.81 13.11 -7.86
CA TYR A 33 -11.75 11.67 -7.70
C TYR A 33 -12.53 11.16 -6.48
N LYS A 34 -12.62 11.96 -5.39
CA LYS A 34 -13.49 11.67 -4.25
C LYS A 34 -14.96 11.60 -4.68
N HIS A 35 -15.39 12.55 -5.53
CA HIS A 35 -16.75 12.58 -6.07
C HIS A 35 -17.02 11.41 -7.03
N GLU A 36 -16.03 11.04 -7.86
CA GLU A 36 -16.12 9.91 -8.81
C GLU A 36 -15.98 8.55 -8.11
N ARG A 37 -15.61 8.52 -6.82
CA ARG A 37 -15.29 7.31 -6.04
C ARG A 37 -14.11 6.52 -6.60
N ASP A 38 -13.19 7.20 -7.27
CA ASP A 38 -11.92 6.64 -7.72
C ASP A 38 -10.89 6.72 -6.59
N PHE A 39 -10.92 5.73 -5.70
CA PHE A 39 -10.08 5.70 -4.51
C PHE A 39 -8.60 5.69 -4.82
N ALA A 40 -8.18 5.01 -5.91
CA ALA A 40 -6.78 4.91 -6.27
C ALA A 40 -6.19 6.24 -6.70
N ASN A 41 -6.88 6.97 -7.58
CA ASN A 41 -6.44 8.29 -8.04
C ASN A 41 -6.63 9.37 -6.98
N PHE A 42 -7.67 9.26 -6.14
CA PHE A 42 -7.82 10.10 -4.96
C PHE A 42 -6.61 9.98 -4.02
N TYR A 43 -6.20 8.75 -3.67
CA TYR A 43 -5.04 8.51 -2.81
C TYR A 43 -3.77 9.13 -3.39
N LYS A 44 -3.48 8.88 -4.68
CA LYS A 44 -2.31 9.45 -5.36
C LYS A 44 -2.31 10.98 -5.34
N SER A 45 -3.44 11.59 -5.70
CA SER A 45 -3.56 13.06 -5.71
C SER A 45 -3.47 13.65 -4.31
N GLY A 46 -4.04 13.00 -3.32
CA GLY A 46 -3.97 13.42 -1.92
C GLY A 46 -2.55 13.36 -1.33
N ILE A 47 -1.79 12.31 -1.61
CA ILE A 47 -0.38 12.22 -1.20
C ILE A 47 0.46 13.28 -1.91
N LEU A 48 0.23 13.52 -3.21
CA LEU A 48 0.91 14.58 -3.94
C LEU A 48 0.54 15.97 -3.40
N TYR A 49 -0.70 16.23 -3.04
CA TYR A 49 -1.10 17.46 -2.37
C TYR A 49 -0.32 17.68 -1.07
N LEU A 50 -0.21 16.65 -0.24
CA LEU A 50 0.54 16.70 1.02
C LEU A 50 2.06 16.86 0.82
N ALA A 51 2.60 16.54 -0.35
CA ALA A 51 4.01 16.83 -0.66
C ALA A 51 4.30 18.33 -0.84
N TYR A 52 3.28 19.14 -1.14
CA TYR A 52 3.39 20.60 -1.32
C TYR A 52 2.86 21.40 -0.13
N VAL A 53 2.03 20.81 0.71
CA VAL A 53 1.37 21.49 1.84
C VAL A 53 1.76 20.82 3.15
N ASP A 54 2.24 21.63 4.10
CA ASP A 54 2.48 21.13 5.45
C ASP A 54 1.12 20.87 6.14
N CYS A 55 0.89 19.63 6.50
CA CYS A 55 -0.33 19.22 7.19
C CYS A 55 -0.54 19.91 8.54
N MET A 56 0.52 20.46 9.15
CA MET A 56 0.43 21.24 10.39
C MET A 56 -0.16 22.63 10.19
N THR A 57 -0.20 23.13 8.95
CA THR A 57 -0.84 24.41 8.61
C THR A 57 -2.33 24.26 8.33
N LEU A 58 -2.80 23.02 8.14
CA LEU A 58 -4.23 22.72 8.02
C LEU A 58 -4.87 22.76 9.41
N GLY A 59 -6.12 23.19 9.48
CA GLY A 59 -6.89 23.06 10.73
C GLY A 59 -6.97 21.58 11.17
N GLU A 60 -6.96 21.33 12.46
CA GLU A 60 -6.92 19.97 13.03
C GLU A 60 -8.05 19.09 12.49
N ASP A 61 -9.28 19.63 12.43
CA ASP A 61 -10.45 18.92 11.89
C ASP A 61 -10.28 18.53 10.42
N VAL A 62 -9.75 19.48 9.60
CA VAL A 62 -9.51 19.26 8.16
C VAL A 62 -8.41 18.25 7.93
N ALA A 63 -7.34 18.32 8.72
CA ALA A 63 -6.24 17.35 8.65
C ALA A 63 -6.70 15.95 9.05
N GLN A 64 -7.55 15.84 10.08
CA GLN A 64 -8.12 14.57 10.51
C GLN A 64 -9.05 13.97 9.45
N GLU A 65 -9.97 14.78 8.88
CA GLU A 65 -10.85 14.32 7.80
C GLU A 65 -10.05 13.82 6.59
N LEU A 66 -9.04 14.59 6.17
CA LEU A 66 -8.17 14.20 5.08
C LEU A 66 -7.39 12.91 5.39
N ALA A 67 -6.91 12.75 6.62
CA ALA A 67 -6.19 11.54 7.03
C ALA A 67 -7.10 10.29 6.99
N VAL A 68 -8.36 10.41 7.45
CA VAL A 68 -9.36 9.33 7.38
C VAL A 68 -9.67 8.98 5.92
N ASP A 69 -9.94 9.98 5.10
CA ASP A 69 -10.24 9.78 3.69
C ASP A 69 -9.08 9.09 2.94
N LEU A 70 -7.84 9.51 3.18
CA LEU A 70 -6.65 8.91 2.59
C LEU A 70 -6.42 7.48 3.06
N ALA A 71 -6.64 7.20 4.35
CA ALA A 71 -6.52 5.84 4.88
C ALA A 71 -7.56 4.91 4.26
N LEU A 72 -8.82 5.35 4.17
CA LEU A 72 -9.89 4.60 3.49
C LEU A 72 -9.56 4.38 2.00
N ALA A 73 -9.09 5.42 1.32
CA ALA A 73 -8.72 5.33 -0.08
C ALA A 73 -7.50 4.42 -0.32
N ALA A 74 -6.54 4.41 0.60
CA ALA A 74 -5.43 3.46 0.57
C ALA A 74 -5.91 2.01 0.65
N LEU A 75 -6.86 1.72 1.54
CA LEU A 75 -7.44 0.38 1.70
C LEU A 75 -8.29 -0.03 0.48
N LEU A 76 -9.14 0.86 -0.02
CA LEU A 76 -10.11 0.58 -1.07
C LEU A 76 -9.56 0.69 -2.50
N GLY A 77 -8.46 1.43 -2.70
CA GLY A 77 -7.84 1.64 -4.01
C GLY A 77 -7.28 0.34 -4.60
N GLU A 78 -7.72 -0.03 -5.80
CA GLU A 78 -7.41 -1.34 -6.42
C GLU A 78 -5.91 -1.54 -6.67
N ASN A 79 -5.18 -0.48 -7.03
CA ASN A 79 -3.75 -0.54 -7.37
C ASN A 79 -2.85 0.13 -6.31
N VAL A 80 -3.33 0.27 -5.09
CA VAL A 80 -2.58 0.83 -3.98
C VAL A 80 -2.09 -0.31 -3.10
N PHE A 81 -0.82 -0.70 -3.25
CA PHE A 81 -0.18 -1.77 -2.45
C PHE A 81 0.97 -1.25 -1.58
N ASN A 82 1.25 0.05 -1.63
CA ASN A 82 2.26 0.70 -0.82
C ASN A 82 1.60 1.68 0.15
N PHE A 83 1.60 1.33 1.42
CA PHE A 83 1.01 2.13 2.50
C PHE A 83 2.06 2.93 3.27
N ALA A 84 3.34 2.64 3.04
CA ALA A 84 4.43 3.24 3.80
C ALA A 84 4.53 4.76 3.59
N GLU A 85 4.16 5.28 2.42
CA GLU A 85 4.08 6.74 2.19
C GLU A 85 3.12 7.42 3.15
N PHE A 86 1.92 6.87 3.30
CA PHE A 86 0.93 7.39 4.23
C PHE A 86 1.36 7.23 5.68
N LEU A 87 1.89 6.04 6.05
CA LEU A 87 2.34 5.75 7.42
C LEU A 87 3.54 6.61 7.85
N ALA A 88 4.45 6.90 6.93
CA ALA A 88 5.61 7.77 7.19
C ALA A 88 5.25 9.26 7.23
N HIS A 89 4.13 9.66 6.61
CA HIS A 89 3.71 11.05 6.54
C HIS A 89 3.13 11.53 7.88
N PRO A 90 3.43 12.78 8.32
CA PRO A 90 2.92 13.33 9.58
C PRO A 90 1.39 13.35 9.69
N ILE A 91 0.65 13.32 8.56
CA ILE A 91 -0.81 13.29 8.52
C ILE A 91 -1.39 12.07 9.27
N SER A 92 -0.67 10.94 9.30
CA SER A 92 -1.09 9.73 10.01
C SER A 92 -1.26 9.93 11.51
N LYS A 93 -0.57 10.92 12.10
CA LYS A 93 -0.67 11.25 13.53
C LYS A 93 -2.04 11.78 13.92
N PHE A 94 -2.76 12.44 13.00
CA PHE A 94 -4.09 12.98 13.28
C PHE A 94 -5.17 11.91 13.50
N ILE A 95 -4.94 10.69 13.05
CA ILE A 95 -5.80 9.53 13.29
C ILE A 95 -5.18 8.50 14.25
N SER A 96 -4.02 8.81 14.86
CA SER A 96 -3.39 7.90 15.82
C SER A 96 -4.19 7.85 17.14
N LYS A 97 -3.99 6.78 17.91
CA LYS A 97 -4.60 6.64 19.23
C LYS A 97 -4.17 7.73 20.21
N GLU A 98 -3.00 8.32 19.99
CA GLU A 98 -2.46 9.41 20.80
C GLU A 98 -3.25 10.71 20.63
N SER A 99 -3.84 10.93 19.45
CA SER A 99 -4.67 12.12 19.14
C SER A 99 -6.08 12.05 19.70
N LYS A 100 -6.44 11.02 20.51
CA LYS A 100 -7.81 10.75 21.01
C LYS A 100 -8.85 10.61 19.89
N SER A 101 -8.41 10.32 18.68
CA SER A 101 -9.28 10.12 17.53
C SER A 101 -10.04 8.80 17.64
N GLU A 102 -11.32 8.81 17.30
CA GLU A 102 -12.15 7.61 17.20
C GLU A 102 -11.70 6.69 16.04
N PHE A 103 -10.80 7.18 15.18
CA PHE A 103 -10.31 6.49 13.98
C PHE A 103 -8.97 5.75 14.17
N GLY A 104 -8.48 5.59 15.40
CA GLY A 104 -7.22 4.87 15.67
C GLY A 104 -7.21 3.43 15.16
N TRP A 105 -8.37 2.79 15.07
CA TRP A 105 -8.53 1.46 14.48
C TRP A 105 -8.20 1.43 12.99
N LEU A 106 -8.45 2.53 12.27
CA LEU A 106 -8.18 2.63 10.84
C LEU A 106 -6.66 2.66 10.57
N LEU A 107 -5.90 3.34 11.43
CA LEU A 107 -4.44 3.33 11.36
C LEU A 107 -3.87 1.93 11.63
N ASP A 108 -4.39 1.22 12.65
CA ASP A 108 -4.02 -0.17 12.94
C ASP A 108 -4.29 -1.05 11.70
N MET A 109 -5.44 -0.84 11.04
CA MET A 109 -5.79 -1.58 9.83
C MET A 109 -4.80 -1.33 8.69
N VAL A 110 -4.48 -0.06 8.40
CA VAL A 110 -3.50 0.31 7.37
C VAL A 110 -2.12 -0.31 7.68
N GLN A 111 -1.73 -0.35 8.95
CA GLN A 111 -0.47 -0.95 9.37
C GLN A 111 -0.43 -2.46 9.14
N VAL A 112 -1.50 -3.17 9.48
CA VAL A 112 -1.64 -4.61 9.22
C VAL A 112 -1.59 -4.93 7.73
N PHE A 113 -2.20 -4.07 6.89
CA PHE A 113 -2.09 -4.19 5.44
C PHE A 113 -0.65 -3.95 4.96
N ASN A 114 0.04 -2.95 5.49
CA ASN A 114 1.45 -2.72 5.18
C ASN A 114 2.33 -3.92 5.53
N ASP A 115 2.06 -4.54 6.68
CA ASP A 115 2.83 -5.69 7.18
C ASP A 115 2.45 -7.00 6.46
N GLY A 116 1.29 -7.04 5.81
CA GLY A 116 0.79 -8.24 5.13
C GLY A 116 0.49 -9.39 6.10
N ASP A 117 -0.04 -9.10 7.28
CA ASP A 117 -0.35 -10.11 8.31
C ASP A 117 -1.83 -10.49 8.31
N LEU A 118 -2.15 -11.67 7.74
CA LEU A 118 -3.52 -12.20 7.68
C LEU A 118 -4.12 -12.51 9.06
N ASN A 119 -3.29 -12.95 10.02
CA ASN A 119 -3.80 -13.30 11.35
C ASN A 119 -4.17 -12.03 12.11
N ALA A 120 -3.28 -11.03 12.08
CA ALA A 120 -3.56 -9.72 12.68
C ALA A 120 -4.77 -9.05 12.01
N TYR A 121 -4.98 -9.24 10.70
CA TYR A 121 -6.17 -8.75 10.00
C TYR A 121 -7.45 -9.40 10.53
N ASP A 122 -7.47 -10.74 10.69
CA ASP A 122 -8.61 -11.45 11.22
C ASP A 122 -8.94 -11.00 12.66
N GLU A 123 -7.93 -10.87 13.52
CA GLU A 123 -8.07 -10.38 14.90
C GLU A 123 -8.61 -8.94 14.95
N LEU A 124 -8.13 -8.05 14.06
CA LEU A 124 -8.63 -6.67 14.00
C LEU A 124 -10.07 -6.61 13.50
N CYS A 125 -10.44 -7.45 12.54
CA CYS A 125 -11.82 -7.52 12.06
C CYS A 125 -12.79 -7.94 13.18
N GLU A 126 -12.40 -8.88 14.02
CA GLU A 126 -13.20 -9.28 15.18
C GLU A 126 -13.25 -8.17 16.24
N LYS A 127 -12.11 -7.57 16.55
CA LYS A 127 -11.99 -6.53 17.57
C LYS A 127 -12.76 -5.23 17.24
N TYR A 128 -12.74 -4.85 15.96
CA TYR A 128 -13.34 -3.59 15.50
C TYR A 128 -14.56 -3.82 14.60
N ALA A 129 -15.28 -4.93 14.81
CA ALA A 129 -16.44 -5.30 14.00
C ALA A 129 -17.51 -4.19 13.93
N ASP A 130 -17.79 -3.54 15.04
CA ASP A 130 -18.80 -2.46 15.12
C ASP A 130 -18.37 -1.24 14.28
N GLN A 131 -17.11 -0.83 14.38
CA GLN A 131 -16.56 0.31 13.63
C GLN A 131 -16.50 0.00 12.12
N LEU A 132 -16.10 -1.22 11.77
CA LEU A 132 -16.06 -1.68 10.36
C LEU A 132 -17.45 -1.70 9.76
N ASN A 133 -18.45 -2.21 10.49
CA ASN A 133 -19.85 -2.25 10.05
C ASN A 133 -20.47 -0.85 9.94
N ALA A 134 -19.98 0.12 10.72
CA ALA A 134 -20.40 1.51 10.63
C ALA A 134 -19.88 2.22 9.36
N GLN A 135 -18.92 1.62 8.63
CA GLN A 135 -18.35 2.17 7.40
C GLN A 135 -18.86 1.41 6.15
N PRO A 136 -19.93 1.91 5.49
CA PRO A 136 -20.55 1.19 4.36
C PRO A 136 -19.58 0.90 3.23
N ALA A 137 -18.59 1.77 3.00
CA ALA A 137 -17.58 1.59 1.97
C ALA A 137 -16.70 0.36 2.21
N LEU A 138 -16.32 0.07 3.45
CA LEU A 138 -15.53 -1.10 3.80
C LEU A 138 -16.35 -2.39 3.71
N VAL A 139 -17.59 -2.36 4.20
CA VAL A 139 -18.52 -3.49 4.13
C VAL A 139 -18.79 -3.91 2.67
N MET A 140 -19.06 -2.93 1.81
CA MET A 140 -19.31 -3.21 0.38
C MET A 140 -18.08 -3.82 -0.33
N HIS A 141 -16.89 -3.57 0.16
CA HIS A 141 -15.63 -3.98 -0.46
C HIS A 141 -14.86 -5.02 0.37
N GLU A 142 -15.49 -5.66 1.36
CA GLU A 142 -14.87 -6.65 2.25
C GLU A 142 -14.10 -7.73 1.47
N ARG A 143 -14.71 -8.28 0.42
CA ARG A 143 -14.07 -9.28 -0.43
C ARG A 143 -12.80 -8.77 -1.11
N LYS A 144 -12.81 -7.51 -1.58
CA LYS A 144 -11.64 -6.87 -2.19
C LYS A 144 -10.54 -6.61 -1.17
N LEU A 145 -10.92 -6.22 0.05
CA LEU A 145 -9.98 -6.04 1.16
C LEU A 145 -9.30 -7.36 1.53
N ARG A 146 -10.08 -8.44 1.64
CA ARG A 146 -9.55 -9.78 1.91
C ARG A 146 -8.58 -10.23 0.84
N GLU A 147 -8.92 -10.02 -0.41
CA GLU A 147 -8.06 -10.32 -1.53
C GLU A 147 -6.76 -9.49 -1.51
N LYS A 148 -6.88 -8.20 -1.24
CA LYS A 148 -5.75 -7.27 -1.17
C LYS A 148 -4.76 -7.66 -0.06
N ILE A 149 -5.25 -7.96 1.15
CA ILE A 149 -4.37 -8.41 2.24
C ILE A 149 -3.70 -9.75 1.93
N THR A 150 -4.39 -10.64 1.21
CA THR A 150 -3.81 -11.93 0.79
C THR A 150 -2.68 -11.73 -0.22
N ILE A 151 -2.83 -10.79 -1.18
CA ILE A 151 -1.74 -10.39 -2.08
C ILE A 151 -0.54 -9.84 -1.29
N LEU A 152 -0.79 -8.97 -0.32
CA LEU A 152 0.27 -8.40 0.52
C LEU A 152 0.97 -9.45 1.39
N ALA A 153 0.22 -10.42 1.91
CA ALA A 153 0.79 -11.56 2.64
C ALA A 153 1.70 -12.41 1.74
N PHE A 154 1.31 -12.63 0.49
CA PHE A 154 2.16 -13.29 -0.49
C PHE A 154 3.41 -12.48 -0.81
N LEU A 155 3.29 -11.17 -1.04
CA LEU A 155 4.45 -10.29 -1.26
C LEU A 155 5.41 -10.31 -0.06
N ARG A 156 4.90 -10.36 1.17
CA ARG A 156 5.73 -10.53 2.36
C ARG A 156 6.55 -11.83 2.29
N ILE A 157 5.94 -12.95 1.89
CA ILE A 157 6.66 -14.23 1.70
C ILE A 157 7.81 -14.06 0.70
N VAL A 158 7.54 -13.39 -0.43
CA VAL A 158 8.57 -13.14 -1.47
C VAL A 158 9.72 -12.28 -0.93
N PHE A 159 9.43 -11.27 -0.10
CA PHE A 159 10.46 -10.40 0.47
C PHE A 159 11.27 -11.03 1.59
N GLU A 160 10.74 -12.03 2.30
CA GLU A 160 11.48 -12.81 3.30
C GLU A 160 12.57 -13.68 2.67
N LEU A 161 12.45 -14.00 1.37
CA LEU A 161 13.40 -14.83 0.65
C LEU A 161 14.49 -13.97 -0.01
N PRO A 162 15.75 -14.47 -0.02
CA PRO A 162 16.82 -13.81 -0.74
C PRO A 162 16.53 -13.78 -2.24
N ALA A 163 16.91 -12.68 -2.91
CA ALA A 163 16.61 -12.44 -4.33
C ALA A 163 17.07 -13.57 -5.27
N GLU A 164 18.11 -14.30 -4.88
CA GLU A 164 18.72 -15.40 -5.64
C GLU A 164 17.96 -16.72 -5.50
N LYS A 165 17.03 -16.86 -4.53
CA LYS A 165 16.34 -18.11 -4.21
C LYS A 165 14.84 -17.89 -3.97
N ARG A 166 14.20 -17.16 -4.87
CA ARG A 166 12.74 -16.91 -4.81
C ARG A 166 11.97 -17.99 -5.57
N GLU A 167 12.28 -19.25 -5.25
CA GLU A 167 11.54 -20.42 -5.70
C GLU A 167 10.70 -20.92 -4.52
N ILE A 168 9.38 -20.91 -4.67
CA ILE A 168 8.42 -21.13 -3.57
C ILE A 168 7.45 -22.23 -4.00
N GLU A 169 7.22 -23.22 -3.13
CA GLU A 169 6.22 -24.26 -3.38
C GLU A 169 4.80 -23.70 -3.22
N LEU A 170 3.90 -24.09 -4.12
CA LEU A 170 2.49 -23.64 -4.07
C LEU A 170 1.83 -24.07 -2.75
N ALA A 171 2.21 -25.23 -2.22
CA ALA A 171 1.72 -25.72 -0.94
C ALA A 171 2.11 -24.81 0.24
N ASP A 172 3.34 -24.29 0.26
CA ASP A 172 3.79 -23.36 1.31
C ASP A 172 3.03 -22.04 1.25
N ILE A 173 2.78 -21.52 0.03
CA ILE A 173 1.96 -20.33 -0.15
C ILE A 173 0.53 -20.60 0.34
N ALA A 174 -0.05 -21.76 0.00
CA ALA A 174 -1.41 -22.14 0.41
C ALA A 174 -1.56 -22.13 1.94
N VAL A 175 -0.62 -22.71 2.66
CA VAL A 175 -0.62 -22.74 4.14
C VAL A 175 -0.51 -21.33 4.71
N ARG A 176 0.41 -20.50 4.21
CA ARG A 176 0.67 -19.16 4.75
C ARG A 176 -0.41 -18.14 4.37
N THR A 177 -1.06 -18.31 3.23
CA THR A 177 -2.16 -17.44 2.77
C THR A 177 -3.54 -17.95 3.14
N LYS A 178 -3.65 -19.13 3.77
CA LYS A 178 -4.91 -19.80 4.11
C LYS A 178 -5.81 -20.05 2.90
N LEU A 179 -5.23 -20.28 1.74
CA LEU A 179 -5.92 -20.59 0.49
C LEU A 179 -5.82 -22.08 0.13
N SER A 180 -6.73 -22.52 -0.75
CA SER A 180 -6.54 -23.79 -1.48
C SER A 180 -5.46 -23.62 -2.56
N VAL A 181 -4.91 -24.73 -3.08
CA VAL A 181 -3.90 -24.68 -4.15
C VAL A 181 -4.43 -23.94 -5.38
N ASP A 182 -5.66 -24.22 -5.81
CA ASP A 182 -6.32 -23.50 -6.92
C ASP A 182 -6.45 -21.99 -6.61
N GLY A 183 -6.72 -21.64 -5.34
CA GLY A 183 -6.75 -20.25 -4.88
C GLY A 183 -5.39 -19.56 -4.96
N VAL A 184 -4.29 -20.30 -4.74
CA VAL A 184 -2.93 -19.77 -4.88
C VAL A 184 -2.60 -19.47 -6.34
N GLU A 185 -2.98 -20.34 -7.27
CA GLU A 185 -2.78 -20.08 -8.70
C GLU A 185 -3.49 -18.80 -9.15
N PHE A 186 -4.74 -18.63 -8.73
CA PHE A 186 -5.50 -17.40 -8.98
C PHE A 186 -4.84 -16.16 -8.35
N LEU A 187 -4.34 -16.27 -7.12
CA LEU A 187 -3.59 -15.21 -6.44
C LEU A 187 -2.34 -14.83 -7.23
N LEU A 188 -1.57 -15.81 -7.69
CA LEU A 188 -0.33 -15.59 -8.46
C LEU A 188 -0.64 -14.92 -9.81
N MET A 189 -1.63 -15.42 -10.55
CA MET A 189 -2.06 -14.81 -11.81
C MET A 189 -2.47 -13.35 -11.62
N LYS A 190 -3.17 -13.04 -10.54
CA LYS A 190 -3.61 -11.68 -10.23
C LYS A 190 -2.44 -10.79 -9.85
N THR A 191 -1.50 -11.30 -9.07
CA THR A 191 -0.30 -10.57 -8.64
C THR A 191 0.63 -10.27 -9.83
N LEU A 192 0.79 -11.23 -10.76
CA LEU A 192 1.49 -11.05 -12.03
C LEU A 192 0.79 -10.02 -12.93
N SER A 193 -0.52 -10.13 -13.08
CA SER A 193 -1.32 -9.20 -13.89
C SER A 193 -1.29 -7.76 -13.35
N ALA A 194 -1.24 -7.60 -12.04
CA ALA A 194 -1.10 -6.30 -11.39
C ALA A 194 0.33 -5.73 -11.48
N GLY A 195 1.30 -6.47 -12.03
CA GLY A 195 2.69 -6.05 -12.15
C GLY A 195 3.40 -5.91 -10.81
N LEU A 196 2.93 -6.61 -9.77
CA LEU A 196 3.55 -6.61 -8.43
C LEU A 196 4.74 -7.55 -8.35
N ILE A 197 4.74 -8.60 -9.17
CA ILE A 197 5.84 -9.53 -9.36
C ILE A 197 6.03 -9.82 -10.85
N GLU A 198 7.21 -10.29 -11.19
CA GLU A 198 7.51 -10.96 -12.45
C GLU A 198 8.04 -12.36 -12.13
N GLY A 199 7.67 -13.35 -12.92
CA GLY A 199 8.07 -14.74 -12.68
C GLY A 199 7.30 -15.73 -13.50
N GLU A 200 7.55 -17.01 -13.23
CA GLU A 200 6.93 -18.14 -13.92
C GLU A 200 6.31 -19.09 -12.92
N ILE A 201 5.15 -19.64 -13.27
CA ILE A 201 4.48 -20.68 -12.50
C ILE A 201 4.77 -22.00 -13.19
N ASP A 202 5.44 -22.91 -12.49
CA ASP A 202 5.68 -24.28 -12.95
C ASP A 202 4.65 -25.22 -12.26
N GLU A 203 3.59 -25.52 -12.99
CA GLU A 203 2.54 -26.43 -12.52
C GLU A 203 3.04 -27.86 -12.36
N VAL A 204 4.04 -28.29 -13.17
CA VAL A 204 4.55 -29.65 -13.11
C VAL A 204 5.31 -29.92 -11.82
N SER A 205 6.14 -28.97 -11.40
CA SER A 205 6.87 -29.03 -10.13
C SER A 205 6.10 -28.39 -8.96
N SER A 206 4.90 -27.86 -9.22
CA SER A 206 4.07 -27.16 -8.23
C SER A 206 4.81 -26.04 -7.51
N LYS A 207 5.53 -25.22 -8.26
CA LYS A 207 6.36 -24.12 -7.77
C LYS A 207 6.14 -22.83 -8.56
N VAL A 208 6.43 -21.71 -7.90
CA VAL A 208 6.56 -20.40 -8.55
C VAL A 208 7.99 -19.90 -8.39
N VAL A 209 8.56 -19.37 -9.49
CA VAL A 209 9.87 -18.72 -9.51
C VAL A 209 9.63 -17.23 -9.70
N VAL A 210 9.93 -16.41 -8.69
CA VAL A 210 9.77 -14.96 -8.73
C VAL A 210 11.11 -14.33 -9.07
N THR A 211 11.20 -13.76 -10.28
CA THR A 211 12.42 -13.10 -10.78
C THR A 211 12.54 -11.66 -10.30
N TRP A 212 11.42 -10.97 -10.17
CA TRP A 212 11.35 -9.60 -9.69
C TRP A 212 10.09 -9.38 -8.86
N ALA A 213 10.19 -8.51 -7.86
CA ALA A 213 9.06 -8.04 -7.08
C ALA A 213 9.12 -6.52 -6.96
N GLN A 214 7.97 -5.86 -7.06
CA GLN A 214 7.86 -4.40 -6.98
C GLN A 214 8.46 -3.89 -5.66
N PRO A 215 9.47 -3.00 -5.71
CA PRO A 215 10.05 -2.42 -4.52
C PRO A 215 8.98 -1.68 -3.71
N ARG A 216 9.02 -1.85 -2.40
CA ARG A 216 8.19 -1.07 -1.48
C ARG A 216 9.05 -0.07 -0.71
N ILE A 217 8.42 1.01 -0.28
CA ILE A 217 9.07 2.00 0.56
C ILE A 217 9.32 1.37 1.92
N LEU A 218 10.56 1.46 2.38
CA LEU A 218 10.97 0.96 3.68
C LEU A 218 10.61 1.95 4.78
N LEU A 219 10.08 1.46 5.88
CA LEU A 219 9.92 2.23 7.10
C LEU A 219 11.26 2.35 7.83
N LYS A 220 11.36 3.31 8.76
CA LYS A 220 12.60 3.56 9.52
C LYS A 220 13.23 2.31 10.17
N PRO A 221 12.46 1.39 10.78
CA PRO A 221 13.03 0.16 11.33
C PRO A 221 13.66 -0.75 10.27
N GLU A 222 13.02 -0.86 9.10
CA GLU A 222 13.51 -1.66 7.98
C GLU A 222 14.77 -1.07 7.36
N ILE A 223 14.89 0.27 7.33
CA ILE A 223 16.12 0.97 6.90
C ILE A 223 17.27 0.67 7.87
N GLN A 224 17.01 0.64 9.16
CA GLN A 224 18.03 0.30 10.17
C GLN A 224 18.49 -1.15 9.99
N GLU A 225 17.59 -2.09 9.78
CA GLU A 225 17.94 -3.49 9.51
C GLU A 225 18.80 -3.63 8.24
N LEU A 226 18.48 -2.87 7.19
CA LEU A 226 19.29 -2.83 5.97
C LEU A 226 20.69 -2.28 6.24
N ALA A 227 20.81 -1.21 7.02
CA ALA A 227 22.11 -0.66 7.42
C ALA A 227 22.94 -1.69 8.20
N ASP A 228 22.34 -2.37 9.17
CA ASP A 228 23.00 -3.42 9.96
C ASP A 228 23.49 -4.59 9.09
N ARG A 229 22.70 -4.99 8.06
CA ARG A 229 23.11 -6.01 7.09
C ARG A 229 24.29 -5.56 6.22
N LEU A 230 24.31 -4.30 5.80
CA LEU A 230 25.42 -3.71 5.05
C LEU A 230 26.71 -3.66 5.89
N ASP A 231 26.60 -3.27 7.16
CA ASP A 231 27.74 -3.28 8.09
C ASP A 231 28.29 -4.70 8.30
N GLN A 232 27.44 -5.70 8.47
CA GLN A 232 27.85 -7.10 8.56
C GLN A 232 28.56 -7.57 7.29
N TRP A 233 28.09 -7.11 6.11
CA TRP A 233 28.72 -7.45 4.85
C TRP A 233 30.11 -6.79 4.72
N ILE A 234 30.25 -5.52 5.10
CA ILE A 234 31.54 -4.81 5.13
C ILE A 234 32.54 -5.54 6.03
N GLN A 235 32.12 -5.99 7.23
CA GLN A 235 32.96 -6.74 8.15
C GLN A 235 33.42 -8.10 7.61
N LYS A 236 32.65 -8.73 6.71
CA LYS A 236 33.01 -10.00 6.08
C LYS A 236 34.00 -9.83 4.92
N VAL A 237 34.05 -8.66 4.31
CA VAL A 237 34.89 -8.35 3.14
C VAL A 237 36.18 -7.65 3.54
N SER A 238 36.25 -7.10 4.75
CA SER A 238 37.46 -6.51 5.35
C SER A 238 38.35 -7.57 5.98
#